data_b6f8bc2d27a964755bddd2a957ecdec9
#
_entry.id   b6f8bc2d27a964755bddd2a957ecdec9
#
_cell.length_a   1.000
_cell.length_b   1.000
_cell.length_c   1.000
_cell.angle_alpha   90.00
_cell.angle_beta   90.00
_cell.angle_gamma   90.00
#
_symmetry.space_group_name_H-M   'P 1'
#
loop_
_entity.id
_entity.type
_entity.pdbx_description
1 polymer ?
#
loop_
_entity_poly.entity_id
_entity_poly.type
_entity_poly.pdbx_seq_one_letter_code
_entity_poly.pdbx_strand_id
1 'polypeptide(L)'
;RLAMGLSLRPEDKPVHLTAGVESSNISDKYYEPPLMQVIPSACEACEEKGYEVSNMCKGCLAHPCMEVCPKGAISMVNGRSYIDQTKCIKCGKCKSACPYDAISQKTRPCAKACGVGAIETDNMGRAHINNDKCVSCGMCMVNCPFGAISDKSQIFQLARALSEGDEIIAEIAPAFVGQF
;
A
#
# COMPACT_ATOMS: atom_id res chain seq x y z
N ARG A 1 -1.16 2.09 18.77
CA ARG A 1 -1.84 3.38 18.74
C ARG A 1 -3.10 3.34 17.89
N LEU A 2 -2.99 2.86 16.65
CA LEU A 2 -4.15 2.79 15.73
C LEU A 2 -5.31 1.96 16.33
N ALA A 3 -5.01 0.82 16.98
CA ALA A 3 -6.01 0.01 17.68
C ALA A 3 -6.68 0.75 18.86
N MET A 4 -6.09 1.82 19.35
CA MET A 4 -6.63 2.69 20.40
C MET A 4 -7.31 3.95 19.84
N GLY A 5 -7.53 4.03 18.54
CA GLY A 5 -8.12 5.20 17.88
C GLY A 5 -7.20 6.43 17.82
N LEU A 6 -5.91 6.27 18.07
CA LEU A 6 -4.93 7.34 18.05
C LEU A 6 -4.12 7.36 16.75
N SER A 7 -3.86 8.51 16.20
CA SER A 7 -2.99 8.69 15.03
C SER A 7 -1.56 8.22 15.30
N LEU A 8 -0.85 7.87 14.23
CA LEU A 8 0.58 7.59 14.29
C LEU A 8 1.34 8.82 14.77
N ARG A 9 2.51 8.57 15.35
CA ARG A 9 3.42 9.63 15.78
C ARG A 9 4.36 10.01 14.64
N PRO A 10 4.84 11.26 14.58
CA PRO A 10 5.95 11.61 13.72
C PRO A 10 7.19 10.78 14.06
N GLU A 11 7.91 10.29 13.04
CA GLU A 11 9.11 9.46 13.22
C GLU A 11 10.28 10.23 13.83
N ASP A 12 10.30 11.55 13.62
CA ASP A 12 11.36 12.45 14.08
C ASP A 12 11.25 12.86 15.56
N LYS A 13 10.13 12.49 16.22
CA LYS A 13 9.88 12.86 17.63
C LYS A 13 9.81 11.61 18.51
N PRO A 14 10.91 11.21 19.14
CA PRO A 14 10.87 10.14 20.11
C PRO A 14 10.03 10.56 21.33
N VAL A 15 9.04 9.73 21.65
CA VAL A 15 8.15 9.94 22.79
C VAL A 15 7.98 8.61 23.53
N HIS A 16 7.61 8.68 24.80
CA HIS A 16 7.36 7.49 25.60
C HIS A 16 6.26 6.62 24.96
N LEU A 17 6.37 5.28 25.09
CA LEU A 17 5.41 4.34 24.50
C LEU A 17 3.97 4.61 24.90
N THR A 18 3.75 5.00 26.15
CA THR A 18 2.42 5.28 26.72
C THR A 18 1.93 6.71 26.47
N ALA A 19 2.75 7.60 25.90
CA ALA A 19 2.33 8.98 25.70
C ALA A 19 1.07 9.10 24.83
N GLY A 20 0.05 9.81 25.31
CA GLY A 20 -1.24 10.00 24.66
C GLY A 20 -2.25 8.88 24.88
N VAL A 21 -1.96 7.91 25.76
CA VAL A 21 -2.93 6.86 26.16
C VAL A 21 -4.13 7.50 26.83
N GLU A 22 -3.92 8.54 27.61
CA GLU A 22 -4.97 9.30 28.29
C GLU A 22 -6.00 9.85 27.29
N SER A 23 -5.57 10.22 26.09
CA SER A 23 -6.48 10.70 25.05
C SER A 23 -7.39 9.62 24.48
N SER A 24 -7.07 8.34 24.64
CA SER A 24 -7.92 7.22 24.21
C SER A 24 -8.98 6.84 25.26
N ASN A 25 -8.83 7.34 26.50
CA ASN A 25 -9.74 7.08 27.62
C ASN A 25 -10.93 8.04 27.72
N ILE A 26 -11.04 8.97 26.79
CA ILE A 26 -12.15 9.93 26.80
C ILE A 26 -13.42 9.20 26.34
N SER A 27 -14.43 9.18 27.21
CA SER A 27 -15.70 8.46 26.97
C SER A 27 -16.51 9.00 25.78
N ASP A 28 -16.33 10.29 25.47
CA ASP A 28 -16.98 11.00 24.38
C ASP A 28 -16.08 11.14 23.13
N LYS A 29 -15.04 10.30 23.03
CA LYS A 29 -14.15 10.34 21.88
C LYS A 29 -14.83 9.81 20.63
N TYR A 30 -15.18 10.72 19.74
CA TYR A 30 -15.68 10.40 18.43
C TYR A 30 -14.58 9.94 17.46
N TYR A 31 -15.03 9.35 16.38
CA TYR A 31 -14.22 9.02 15.25
C TYR A 31 -13.53 10.28 14.67
N GLU A 32 -12.20 10.28 14.66
CA GLU A 32 -11.38 11.35 14.11
C GLU A 32 -10.69 10.92 12.81
N PRO A 33 -10.99 11.53 11.67
CA PRO A 33 -10.23 11.26 10.44
C PRO A 33 -8.77 11.73 10.59
N PRO A 34 -7.83 11.21 9.79
CA PRO A 34 -8.01 10.20 8.75
C PRO A 34 -8.09 8.78 9.33
N LEU A 35 -8.99 7.94 8.75
CA LEU A 35 -9.11 6.52 9.14
C LEU A 35 -7.91 5.72 8.72
N MET A 36 -7.60 5.76 7.43
CA MET A 36 -6.54 4.93 6.87
C MET A 36 -5.19 5.60 7.06
N GLN A 37 -4.23 4.89 7.62
CA GLN A 37 -2.89 5.40 7.86
C GLN A 37 -1.82 4.41 7.37
N VAL A 38 -0.74 4.95 6.82
CA VAL A 38 0.46 4.18 6.48
C VAL A 38 1.39 4.17 7.68
N ILE A 39 1.84 2.99 8.08
CA ILE A 39 2.89 2.79 9.07
C ILE A 39 4.24 2.87 8.34
N PRO A 40 5.00 3.96 8.47
CA PRO A 40 6.16 4.21 7.63
C PRO A 40 7.25 3.15 7.78
N SER A 41 7.48 2.68 9.01
CA SER A 41 8.48 1.64 9.33
C SER A 41 8.14 0.26 8.76
N ALA A 42 6.89 0.00 8.42
CA ALA A 42 6.45 -1.26 7.81
C ALA A 42 6.30 -1.16 6.28
N CYS A 43 6.44 0.04 5.72
CA CYS A 43 6.27 0.26 4.28
C CYS A 43 7.55 -0.09 3.50
N GLU A 44 7.48 -1.10 2.64
CA GLU A 44 8.60 -1.58 1.81
C GLU A 44 8.94 -0.66 0.63
N ALA A 45 8.33 0.53 0.53
CA ALA A 45 8.56 1.47 -0.57
C ALA A 45 8.45 0.83 -1.97
N CYS A 46 7.43 -0.02 -2.17
CA CYS A 46 7.21 -0.75 -3.43
C CYS A 46 7.28 0.19 -4.63
N GLU A 47 7.98 -0.21 -5.68
CA GLU A 47 8.07 0.57 -6.92
C GLU A 47 6.68 0.75 -7.54
N GLU A 48 6.35 1.99 -7.89
CA GLU A 48 5.03 2.33 -8.41
C GLU A 48 4.86 1.91 -9.87
N LYS A 49 5.93 2.02 -10.65
CA LYS A 49 5.97 1.64 -12.08
C LYS A 49 7.36 1.16 -12.43
N GLY A 50 7.44 0.04 -13.12
CA GLY A 50 8.70 -0.49 -13.62
C GLY A 50 8.49 -1.78 -14.39
N TYR A 51 9.52 -2.23 -15.08
CA TYR A 51 9.57 -3.56 -15.71
C TYR A 51 10.83 -4.26 -15.26
N GLU A 52 10.69 -5.55 -14.96
CA GLU A 52 11.79 -6.39 -14.51
C GLU A 52 11.78 -7.70 -15.28
N VAL A 53 12.98 -8.20 -15.58
CA VAL A 53 13.14 -9.51 -16.22
C VAL A 53 13.22 -10.57 -15.13
N SER A 54 12.30 -11.51 -15.18
CA SER A 54 12.23 -12.64 -14.25
C SER A 54 13.18 -13.79 -14.65
N ASN A 55 13.27 -14.80 -13.78
CA ASN A 55 14.02 -16.03 -14.05
C ASN A 55 13.47 -16.86 -15.23
N MET A 56 12.29 -16.51 -15.76
CA MET A 56 11.70 -17.13 -16.93
C MET A 56 12.41 -16.77 -18.24
N CYS A 57 13.29 -15.76 -18.22
CA CYS A 57 14.03 -15.33 -19.42
C CYS A 57 14.92 -16.46 -19.93
N LYS A 58 14.71 -16.84 -21.20
CA LYS A 58 15.43 -17.93 -21.89
C LYS A 58 16.67 -17.43 -22.64
N GLY A 59 16.97 -16.12 -22.64
CA GLY A 59 18.06 -15.57 -23.44
C GLY A 59 17.90 -15.89 -24.93
N CYS A 60 16.67 -15.81 -25.46
CA CYS A 60 16.35 -16.21 -26.84
C CYS A 60 17.18 -15.46 -27.87
N LEU A 61 17.53 -16.14 -28.96
CA LEU A 61 18.44 -15.60 -29.99
C LEU A 61 17.86 -14.36 -30.71
N ALA A 62 16.55 -14.32 -30.90
CA ALA A 62 15.88 -13.23 -31.62
C ALA A 62 15.76 -11.94 -30.80
N HIS A 63 15.93 -11.98 -29.47
CA HIS A 63 15.86 -10.83 -28.55
C HIS A 63 14.72 -9.82 -28.83
N PRO A 64 13.44 -10.24 -29.03
CA PRO A 64 12.38 -9.33 -29.46
C PRO A 64 12.15 -8.17 -28.46
N CYS A 65 12.44 -8.38 -27.20
CA CYS A 65 12.36 -7.32 -26.19
C CYS A 65 13.37 -6.19 -26.41
N MET A 66 14.54 -6.49 -26.97
CA MET A 66 15.56 -5.49 -27.32
C MET A 66 15.16 -4.73 -28.59
N GLU A 67 14.71 -5.45 -29.62
CA GLU A 67 14.28 -4.90 -30.91
C GLU A 67 13.15 -3.86 -30.76
N VAL A 68 12.16 -4.13 -29.90
CA VAL A 68 11.02 -3.21 -29.71
C VAL A 68 11.31 -2.05 -28.76
N CYS A 69 12.49 -2.01 -28.13
CA CYS A 69 12.80 -0.98 -27.14
C CYS A 69 13.21 0.34 -27.80
N PRO A 70 12.38 1.41 -27.78
CA PRO A 70 12.67 2.65 -28.48
C PRO A 70 13.85 3.43 -27.88
N LYS A 71 14.27 3.08 -26.66
CA LYS A 71 15.37 3.72 -25.94
C LYS A 71 16.61 2.85 -25.81
N GLY A 72 16.62 1.65 -26.39
CA GLY A 72 17.74 0.72 -26.22
C GLY A 72 18.07 0.44 -24.75
N ALA A 73 17.05 0.44 -23.90
CA ALA A 73 17.22 0.26 -22.45
C ALA A 73 17.42 -1.22 -22.05
N ILE A 74 17.45 -2.14 -23.01
CA ILE A 74 17.57 -3.57 -22.74
C ILE A 74 18.88 -4.08 -23.32
N SER A 75 19.64 -4.79 -22.50
CA SER A 75 20.91 -5.43 -22.86
C SER A 75 20.94 -6.87 -22.38
N MET A 76 21.88 -7.65 -22.94
CA MET A 76 22.11 -9.00 -22.44
C MET A 76 23.20 -9.00 -21.38
N VAL A 77 22.90 -9.57 -20.22
CA VAL A 77 23.85 -9.74 -19.13
C VAL A 77 23.76 -11.21 -18.65
N ASN A 78 24.88 -11.89 -18.65
CA ASN A 78 24.96 -13.31 -18.22
C ASN A 78 23.91 -14.22 -18.89
N GLY A 79 23.68 -14.05 -20.20
CA GLY A 79 22.73 -14.86 -20.97
C GLY A 79 21.25 -14.54 -20.73
N ARG A 80 20.94 -13.44 -20.05
CA ARG A 80 19.57 -12.95 -19.80
C ARG A 80 19.42 -11.49 -20.17
N SER A 81 18.22 -11.10 -20.55
CA SER A 81 17.91 -9.69 -20.76
C SER A 81 17.96 -8.93 -19.43
N TYR A 82 18.50 -7.75 -19.45
CA TYR A 82 18.53 -6.80 -18.33
C TYR A 82 17.92 -5.48 -18.78
N ILE A 83 17.09 -4.85 -17.95
CA ILE A 83 16.46 -3.56 -18.25
C ILE A 83 17.14 -2.49 -17.41
N ASP A 84 17.81 -1.57 -18.08
CA ASP A 84 18.38 -0.37 -17.46
C ASP A 84 17.26 0.59 -17.07
N GLN A 85 16.99 0.70 -15.78
CA GLN A 85 15.89 1.52 -15.24
C GLN A 85 16.12 3.02 -15.47
N THR A 86 17.36 3.46 -15.68
CA THR A 86 17.69 4.87 -15.94
C THR A 86 17.31 5.30 -17.35
N LYS A 87 17.37 4.38 -18.32
CA LYS A 87 17.00 4.60 -19.72
C LYS A 87 15.55 4.22 -20.02
N CYS A 88 14.96 3.39 -19.17
CA CYS A 88 13.63 2.83 -19.38
C CYS A 88 12.52 3.87 -19.21
N ILE A 89 11.77 4.13 -20.29
CA ILE A 89 10.59 5.02 -20.26
C ILE A 89 9.30 4.32 -19.84
N LYS A 90 9.37 3.09 -19.38
CA LYS A 90 8.26 2.32 -18.83
C LYS A 90 7.06 2.13 -19.78
N CYS A 91 7.31 2.02 -21.09
CA CYS A 91 6.29 1.95 -22.14
C CYS A 91 5.62 0.56 -22.28
N GLY A 92 6.19 -0.51 -21.72
CA GLY A 92 5.65 -1.85 -21.73
C GLY A 92 5.83 -2.68 -23.00
N LYS A 93 6.35 -2.13 -24.10
CA LYS A 93 6.52 -2.85 -25.37
C LYS A 93 7.32 -4.14 -25.24
N CYS A 94 8.36 -4.14 -24.42
CA CYS A 94 9.20 -5.32 -24.17
C CYS A 94 8.42 -6.46 -23.51
N LYS A 95 7.48 -6.14 -22.61
CA LYS A 95 6.60 -7.14 -21.99
C LYS A 95 5.71 -7.79 -23.05
N SER A 96 5.05 -7.00 -23.88
CA SER A 96 4.16 -7.51 -24.93
C SER A 96 4.89 -8.30 -26.00
N ALA A 97 6.17 -8.01 -26.26
CA ALA A 97 6.98 -8.69 -27.25
C ALA A 97 7.62 -9.99 -26.76
N CYS A 98 7.64 -10.23 -25.44
CA CYS A 98 8.29 -11.40 -24.87
C CYS A 98 7.41 -12.66 -25.03
N PRO A 99 7.79 -13.67 -25.83
CA PRO A 99 6.98 -14.87 -26.04
C PRO A 99 6.96 -15.80 -24.81
N TYR A 100 7.82 -15.57 -23.83
CA TYR A 100 7.93 -16.37 -22.61
C TYR A 100 7.32 -15.67 -21.39
N ASP A 101 6.68 -14.51 -21.58
CA ASP A 101 6.14 -13.67 -20.49
C ASP A 101 7.15 -13.42 -19.35
N ALA A 102 8.45 -13.38 -19.70
CA ALA A 102 9.54 -13.27 -18.76
C ALA A 102 9.74 -11.83 -18.22
N ILE A 103 8.98 -10.86 -18.73
CA ILE A 103 9.06 -9.45 -18.29
C ILE A 103 7.80 -9.12 -17.51
N SER A 104 7.95 -8.91 -16.22
CA SER A 104 6.88 -8.52 -15.30
C SER A 104 6.82 -7.00 -15.13
N GLN A 105 5.62 -6.49 -14.95
CA GLN A 105 5.40 -5.10 -14.58
C GLN A 105 5.37 -4.97 -13.05
N LYS A 106 6.25 -4.16 -12.50
CA LYS A 106 6.21 -3.78 -11.09
C LYS A 106 5.09 -2.79 -10.87
N THR A 107 4.26 -3.03 -9.89
CA THR A 107 3.19 -2.12 -9.49
C THR A 107 3.11 -2.11 -7.97
N ARG A 108 2.84 -0.94 -7.41
CA ARG A 108 2.56 -0.81 -5.98
C ARG A 108 1.14 -1.33 -5.70
N PRO A 109 0.97 -2.44 -4.93
CA PRO A 109 -0.33 -3.07 -4.77
C PRO A 109 -1.39 -2.15 -4.17
N CYS A 110 -1.04 -1.37 -3.13
CA CYS A 110 -1.97 -0.43 -2.50
C CYS A 110 -2.42 0.69 -3.44
N ALA A 111 -1.50 1.22 -4.27
CA ALA A 111 -1.85 2.25 -5.26
C ALA A 111 -2.70 1.69 -6.39
N LYS A 112 -2.40 0.47 -6.86
CA LYS A 112 -3.19 -0.21 -7.89
C LYS A 112 -4.61 -0.51 -7.43
N ALA A 113 -4.80 -0.83 -6.14
CA ALA A 113 -6.10 -1.13 -5.56
C ALA A 113 -6.92 0.13 -5.22
N CYS A 114 -6.30 1.30 -5.23
CA CYS A 114 -6.98 2.55 -4.87
C CYS A 114 -7.81 3.09 -6.04
N GLY A 115 -9.13 2.93 -5.99
CA GLY A 115 -10.06 3.36 -7.04
C GLY A 115 -10.11 4.89 -7.25
N VAL A 116 -9.72 5.67 -6.23
CA VAL A 116 -9.73 7.16 -6.28
C VAL A 116 -8.33 7.76 -6.46
N GLY A 117 -7.29 6.92 -6.58
CA GLY A 117 -5.92 7.40 -6.77
C GLY A 117 -5.37 8.23 -5.59
N ALA A 118 -5.77 7.92 -4.36
CA ALA A 118 -5.35 8.64 -3.17
C ALA A 118 -3.97 8.23 -2.64
N ILE A 119 -3.35 7.18 -3.20
CA ILE A 119 -2.02 6.73 -2.77
C ILE A 119 -0.95 7.43 -3.59
N GLU A 120 -0.17 8.24 -2.94
CA GLU A 120 0.96 9.00 -3.48
C GLU A 120 2.28 8.43 -2.95
N THR A 121 3.40 8.98 -3.40
CA THR A 121 4.74 8.57 -2.97
C THR A 121 5.39 9.69 -2.18
N ASP A 122 5.92 9.40 -1.00
CA ASP A 122 6.70 10.35 -0.21
C ASP A 122 8.14 10.50 -0.74
N ASN A 123 8.92 11.39 -0.13
CA ASN A 123 10.31 11.67 -0.50
C ASN A 123 11.24 10.46 -0.30
N MET A 124 10.84 9.46 0.47
CA MET A 124 11.59 8.23 0.71
C MET A 124 11.10 7.06 -0.16
N GLY A 125 10.19 7.32 -1.09
CA GLY A 125 9.63 6.29 -1.96
C GLY A 125 8.50 5.47 -1.32
N ARG A 126 8.08 5.78 -0.08
CA ARG A 126 7.03 5.05 0.64
C ARG A 126 5.64 5.53 0.21
N ALA A 127 4.64 4.71 0.48
CA ALA A 127 3.26 5.10 0.26
C ALA A 127 2.84 6.23 1.22
N HIS A 128 2.14 7.22 0.69
CA HIS A 128 1.51 8.30 1.42
C HIS A 128 0.04 8.39 1.01
N ILE A 129 -0.87 8.55 1.96
CA ILE A 129 -2.30 8.68 1.68
C ILE A 129 -2.68 10.16 1.63
N ASN A 130 -3.14 10.61 0.47
CA ASN A 130 -3.75 11.92 0.33
C ASN A 130 -5.17 11.87 0.92
N ASN A 131 -5.33 12.45 2.11
CA ASN A 131 -6.57 12.38 2.88
C ASN A 131 -7.73 13.16 2.23
N ASP A 132 -7.44 14.17 1.42
CA ASP A 132 -8.48 14.93 0.69
C ASP A 132 -9.14 14.10 -0.41
N LYS A 133 -8.43 13.10 -0.96
CA LYS A 133 -8.93 12.17 -1.97
C LYS A 133 -9.44 10.87 -1.36
N CYS A 134 -9.01 10.53 -0.15
CA CYS A 134 -9.26 9.23 0.45
C CYS A 134 -10.71 9.09 0.92
N VAL A 135 -11.40 8.06 0.42
CA VAL A 135 -12.78 7.71 0.82
C VAL A 135 -12.83 6.61 1.90
N SER A 136 -11.72 6.30 2.52
CA SER A 136 -11.61 5.35 3.64
C SER A 136 -12.16 3.93 3.37
N CYS A 137 -12.15 3.48 2.12
CA CYS A 137 -12.72 2.19 1.71
C CYS A 137 -11.90 0.95 2.14
N GLY A 138 -10.68 1.10 2.65
CA GLY A 138 -9.82 0.01 3.13
C GLY A 138 -9.13 -0.83 2.06
N MET A 139 -9.38 -0.64 0.76
CA MET A 139 -8.80 -1.48 -0.29
C MET A 139 -7.27 -1.49 -0.32
N CYS A 140 -6.64 -0.38 0.04
CA CYS A 140 -5.18 -0.30 0.15
C CYS A 140 -4.63 -1.16 1.30
N MET A 141 -5.35 -1.28 2.41
CA MET A 141 -5.00 -2.13 3.55
C MET A 141 -5.05 -3.61 3.16
N VAL A 142 -6.15 -4.05 2.56
CA VAL A 142 -6.35 -5.45 2.14
C VAL A 142 -5.31 -5.89 1.11
N ASN A 143 -4.86 -4.98 0.24
CA ASN A 143 -3.89 -5.28 -0.82
C ASN A 143 -2.44 -5.01 -0.44
N CYS A 144 -2.14 -4.59 0.79
CA CYS A 144 -0.76 -4.40 1.25
C CYS A 144 -0.18 -5.71 1.77
N PRO A 145 0.79 -6.36 1.07
CA PRO A 145 1.34 -7.63 1.51
C PRO A 145 2.24 -7.50 2.76
N PHE A 146 2.61 -6.28 3.13
CA PHE A 146 3.46 -6.01 4.29
C PHE A 146 2.68 -5.57 5.54
N GLY A 147 1.35 -5.47 5.45
CA GLY A 147 0.54 -4.93 6.55
C GLY A 147 0.88 -3.48 6.94
N ALA A 148 1.48 -2.73 6.01
CA ALA A 148 1.94 -1.37 6.27
C ALA A 148 0.82 -0.32 6.27
N ILE A 149 -0.41 -0.70 5.95
CA ILE A 149 -1.57 0.21 5.98
C ILE A 149 -2.58 -0.38 6.95
N SER A 150 -3.02 0.44 7.87
CA SER A 150 -4.01 0.07 8.89
C SER A 150 -5.01 1.19 9.10
N ASP A 151 -6.17 0.82 9.62
CA ASP A 151 -7.20 1.77 10.04
C ASP A 151 -7.00 2.22 11.49
N LYS A 152 -7.57 3.35 11.84
CA LYS A 152 -7.80 3.74 13.22
C LYS A 152 -9.01 2.97 13.74
N SER A 153 -8.79 2.07 14.66
CA SER A 153 -9.84 1.26 15.29
C SER A 153 -10.42 1.94 16.52
N GLN A 154 -11.69 1.73 16.78
CA GLN A 154 -12.36 2.14 18.03
C GLN A 154 -12.61 0.96 18.97
N ILE A 155 -11.95 -0.16 18.74
CA ILE A 155 -12.16 -1.40 19.50
C ILE A 155 -11.86 -1.21 21.00
N PHE A 156 -10.89 -0.35 21.32
CA PHE A 156 -10.54 -0.06 22.71
C PHE A 156 -11.68 0.68 23.43
N GLN A 157 -12.28 1.68 22.79
CA GLN A 157 -13.41 2.43 23.32
C GLN A 157 -14.63 1.53 23.49
N LEU A 158 -14.90 0.66 22.52
CA LEU A 158 -15.98 -0.33 22.60
C LEU A 158 -15.78 -1.32 23.76
N ALA A 159 -14.57 -1.88 23.88
CA ALA A 159 -14.26 -2.83 24.96
C ALA A 159 -14.40 -2.18 26.34
N ARG A 160 -14.01 -0.91 26.45
CA ARG A 160 -14.17 -0.14 27.68
C ARG A 160 -15.63 0.12 28.00
N ALA A 161 -16.44 0.61 27.07
CA ALA A 161 -17.87 0.85 27.27
C ALA A 161 -18.60 -0.44 27.71
N LEU A 162 -18.25 -1.59 27.09
CA LEU A 162 -18.77 -2.90 27.50
C LEU A 162 -18.38 -3.25 28.94
N SER A 163 -17.14 -2.94 29.35
CA SER A 163 -16.66 -3.24 30.72
C SER A 163 -17.26 -2.33 31.81
N GLU A 164 -17.57 -1.09 31.42
CA GLU A 164 -18.20 -0.08 32.30
C GLU A 164 -19.72 -0.25 32.40
N GLY A 165 -20.31 -1.08 31.52
CA GLY A 165 -21.75 -1.36 31.50
C GLY A 165 -22.57 -0.27 30.81
N ASP A 166 -21.95 0.48 29.92
CA ASP A 166 -22.64 1.49 29.12
C ASP A 166 -23.65 0.86 28.15
N GLU A 167 -24.71 1.59 27.85
CA GLU A 167 -25.66 1.18 26.82
C GLU A 167 -25.05 1.34 25.44
N ILE A 168 -24.94 0.22 24.68
CA ILE A 168 -24.33 0.20 23.36
C ILE A 168 -25.39 -0.14 22.32
N ILE A 169 -25.55 0.73 21.32
CA ILE A 169 -26.45 0.51 20.20
C ILE A 169 -25.62 0.15 18.97
N ALA A 170 -25.85 -1.04 18.41
CA ALA A 170 -25.20 -1.49 17.18
C ALA A 170 -26.10 -1.21 15.97
N GLU A 171 -25.60 -0.38 15.06
CA GLU A 171 -26.23 -0.15 13.76
C GLU A 171 -25.57 -1.05 12.70
N ILE A 172 -26.35 -1.93 12.09
CA ILE A 172 -25.86 -2.93 11.13
C ILE A 172 -26.47 -2.66 9.77
N ALA A 173 -25.63 -2.54 8.75
CA ALA A 173 -26.09 -2.35 7.37
C ALA A 173 -26.92 -3.56 6.89
N PRO A 174 -28.02 -3.36 6.14
CA PRO A 174 -28.85 -4.47 5.63
C PRO A 174 -28.07 -5.48 4.77
N ALA A 175 -27.05 -5.05 4.06
CA ALA A 175 -26.19 -5.93 3.25
C ALA A 175 -25.40 -6.96 4.08
N PHE A 176 -25.35 -6.82 5.41
CA PHE A 176 -24.69 -7.74 6.33
C PHE A 176 -25.53 -9.01 6.56
N VAL A 177 -26.86 -8.94 6.37
CA VAL A 177 -27.77 -10.05 6.57
C VAL A 177 -27.47 -11.19 5.60
N GLY A 178 -27.23 -12.37 6.12
CA GLY A 178 -26.93 -13.57 5.34
C GLY A 178 -25.43 -13.76 5.00
N GLN A 179 -24.54 -12.95 5.56
CA GLN A 179 -23.10 -13.17 5.44
C GLN A 179 -22.54 -14.06 6.56
N PHE A 180 -23.30 -14.30 7.61
CA PHE A 180 -22.97 -15.13 8.78
C PHE A 180 -24.13 -16.06 9.12
#